data_771e23ea2591568430988742d5ca09ad
#
_entry.id   771e23ea2591568430988742d5ca09ad
#
_cell.length_a   1.000
_cell.length_b   1.000
_cell.length_c   1.000
_cell.angle_alpha   90.00
_cell.angle_beta   90.00
_cell.angle_gamma   90.00
#
_symmetry.space_group_name_H-M   'P 1'
#
loop_
_entity.id
_entity.type
_entity.pdbx_description
1 polymer ?
#
loop_
_entity_poly.entity_id
_entity_poly.type
_entity_poly.pdbx_seq_one_letter_code
_entity_poly.pdbx_strand_id
1 'polypeptide(L)'
;GIPVEALRKIGAAISTAPADFNVNPKIVRQLKAKAAMFETGEGIDWATGEALGFGSLLLEKHRVRLSGEDCQRGTFSQRHAVLIDQVNQNTYAPLNNIDPAQGVFEVYNSLLSEFGVLGFEYGYSLADPNALVLWEGQFGDFANGAQVIIDQFIASGETKWLRMSGLVLLLPPGYEGPGPEPSSAPL
;
A
#
# COMPACT_ATOMS: atom_id res chain seq x y z
N GLY A 1 4.91 1.83 20.83
CA GLY A 1 5.24 2.81 19.79
C GLY A 1 6.50 2.39 19.05
N ILE A 2 6.71 2.93 17.85
CA ILE A 2 7.86 2.63 17.02
C ILE A 2 9.01 3.56 17.42
N PRO A 3 10.24 3.06 17.60
CA PRO A 3 11.41 3.89 17.89
C PRO A 3 11.66 4.91 16.78
N VAL A 4 12.05 6.14 17.14
CA VAL A 4 12.33 7.21 16.17
C VAL A 4 13.44 6.82 15.20
N GLU A 5 14.43 6.06 15.64
CA GLU A 5 15.52 5.55 14.79
C GLU A 5 14.99 4.63 13.67
N ALA A 6 14.01 3.79 13.96
CA ALA A 6 13.37 2.96 12.94
C ALA A 6 12.61 3.82 11.93
N LEU A 7 11.86 4.83 12.39
CA LEU A 7 11.17 5.77 11.51
C LEU A 7 12.14 6.53 10.60
N ARG A 8 13.29 6.98 11.13
CA ARG A 8 14.34 7.64 10.34
C ARG A 8 14.93 6.70 9.30
N LYS A 9 15.19 5.44 9.66
CA LYS A 9 15.71 4.43 8.74
C LYS A 9 14.74 4.17 7.58
N ILE A 10 13.46 4.02 7.88
CA ILE A 10 12.41 3.87 6.86
C ILE A 10 12.35 5.14 5.99
N GLY A 11 12.33 6.32 6.63
CA GLY A 11 12.29 7.61 5.97
C GLY A 11 13.43 7.80 4.97
N ALA A 12 14.65 7.44 5.35
CA ALA A 12 15.80 7.46 4.45
C ALA A 12 15.59 6.57 3.24
N ALA A 13 15.10 5.33 3.43
CA ALA A 13 14.86 4.40 2.33
C ALA A 13 13.78 4.92 1.36
N ILE A 14 12.63 5.39 1.85
CA ILE A 14 11.52 5.82 0.99
C ILE A 14 11.70 7.20 0.35
N SER A 15 12.73 7.94 0.71
CA SER A 15 13.07 9.25 0.13
C SER A 15 14.27 9.20 -0.82
N THR A 16 14.84 8.02 -1.07
CA THR A 16 16.02 7.86 -1.94
C THR A 16 15.80 6.82 -3.02
N ALA A 17 16.62 6.90 -4.07
CA ALA A 17 16.75 5.89 -5.11
C ALA A 17 18.22 5.56 -5.32
N PRO A 18 18.57 4.41 -5.92
CA PRO A 18 19.97 4.09 -6.26
C PRO A 18 20.61 5.18 -7.14
N ALA A 19 21.92 5.40 -6.98
CA ALA A 19 22.63 6.50 -7.63
C ALA A 19 22.63 6.42 -9.17
N ASP A 20 22.55 5.21 -9.71
CA ASP A 20 22.51 4.91 -11.15
C ASP A 20 21.07 4.76 -11.70
N PHE A 21 20.05 5.07 -10.89
CA PHE A 21 18.66 4.92 -11.25
C PHE A 21 18.06 6.24 -11.78
N ASN A 22 17.56 6.22 -13.01
CA ASN A 22 17.04 7.41 -13.69
C ASN A 22 15.59 7.70 -13.31
N VAL A 23 15.38 8.30 -12.15
CA VAL A 23 14.05 8.64 -11.64
C VAL A 23 13.43 9.79 -12.44
N ASN A 24 12.13 9.68 -12.72
CA ASN A 24 11.36 10.77 -13.35
C ASN A 24 11.50 12.08 -12.52
N PRO A 25 11.76 13.23 -13.14
CA PRO A 25 11.97 14.50 -12.43
C PRO A 25 10.83 14.92 -11.50
N LYS A 26 9.59 14.56 -11.82
CA LYS A 26 8.43 14.81 -10.94
C LYS A 26 8.53 13.99 -9.66
N ILE A 27 8.96 12.73 -9.78
CA ILE A 27 9.15 11.84 -8.62
C ILE A 27 10.34 12.29 -7.79
N VAL A 28 11.44 12.75 -8.40
CA VAL A 28 12.57 13.33 -7.65
C VAL A 28 12.13 14.45 -6.73
N ARG A 29 11.18 15.30 -7.18
CA ARG A 29 10.64 16.38 -6.33
C ARG A 29 9.86 15.82 -5.13
N GLN A 30 9.08 14.75 -5.34
CA GLN A 30 8.35 14.10 -4.25
C GLN A 30 9.31 13.42 -3.26
N LEU A 31 10.36 12.74 -3.73
CA LEU A 31 11.38 12.15 -2.85
C LEU A 31 12.06 13.23 -2.00
N LYS A 32 12.41 14.39 -2.59
CA LYS A 32 12.95 15.52 -1.83
C LYS A 32 11.98 16.08 -0.80
N ALA A 33 10.70 16.18 -1.15
CA ALA A 33 9.68 16.62 -0.20
C ALA A 33 9.54 15.64 0.98
N LYS A 34 9.54 14.32 0.71
CA LYS A 34 9.57 13.29 1.76
C LYS A 34 10.81 13.42 2.65
N ALA A 35 12.00 13.59 2.07
CA ALA A 35 13.22 13.80 2.85
C ALA A 35 13.09 14.99 3.83
N ALA A 36 12.55 16.12 3.38
CA ALA A 36 12.33 17.29 4.21
C ALA A 36 11.37 17.02 5.38
N MET A 37 10.32 16.19 5.19
CA MET A 37 9.42 15.78 6.28
C MET A 37 10.18 15.06 7.42
N PHE A 38 11.19 14.25 7.07
CA PHE A 38 12.00 13.53 8.07
C PHE A 38 13.07 14.42 8.73
N GLU A 39 13.54 15.44 8.04
CA GLU A 39 14.48 16.43 8.61
C GLU A 39 13.78 17.30 9.65
N THR A 40 12.58 17.78 9.34
CA THR A 40 11.81 18.68 10.21
C THR A 40 10.98 17.92 11.25
N GLY A 41 10.54 16.72 10.96
CA GLY A 41 9.57 15.96 11.74
C GLY A 41 8.13 16.48 11.62
N GLU A 42 7.88 17.34 10.62
CA GLU A 42 6.58 17.99 10.41
C GLU A 42 6.03 17.72 9.00
N GLY A 43 4.74 17.91 8.83
CA GLY A 43 4.08 17.84 7.54
C GLY A 43 4.04 16.43 6.93
N ILE A 44 4.14 15.38 7.75
CA ILE A 44 4.03 13.98 7.27
C ILE A 44 2.67 13.81 6.60
N ASP A 45 2.68 13.57 5.30
CA ASP A 45 1.46 13.29 4.54
C ASP A 45 0.96 11.85 4.75
N TRP A 46 -0.26 11.58 4.29
CA TRP A 46 -0.89 10.27 4.45
C TRP A 46 -0.07 9.14 3.82
N ALA A 47 0.42 9.33 2.59
CA ALA A 47 1.19 8.32 1.88
C ALA A 47 2.53 8.00 2.56
N THR A 48 3.17 9.02 3.15
CA THR A 48 4.39 8.85 3.94
C THR A 48 4.08 8.13 5.26
N GLY A 49 2.98 8.48 5.93
CA GLY A 49 2.51 7.79 7.14
C GLY A 49 2.20 6.31 6.89
N GLU A 50 1.54 6.01 5.78
CA GLU A 50 1.29 4.63 5.32
C GLU A 50 2.61 3.86 5.12
N ALA A 51 3.55 4.45 4.39
CA ALA A 51 4.85 3.84 4.13
C ALA A 51 5.66 3.61 5.42
N LEU A 52 5.56 4.49 6.42
CA LEU A 52 6.16 4.29 7.75
C LEU A 52 5.51 3.11 8.47
N GLY A 53 4.19 2.97 8.40
CA GLY A 53 3.47 1.83 8.95
C GLY A 53 3.91 0.51 8.32
N PHE A 54 3.95 0.44 7.00
CA PHE A 54 4.44 -0.74 6.27
C PHE A 54 5.89 -1.04 6.59
N GLY A 55 6.76 -0.02 6.53
CA GLY A 55 8.18 -0.18 6.83
C GLY A 55 8.46 -0.68 8.24
N SER A 56 7.63 -0.28 9.23
CA SER A 56 7.78 -0.77 10.59
C SER A 56 7.49 -2.27 10.73
N LEU A 57 6.45 -2.76 10.07
CA LEU A 57 6.13 -4.18 10.02
C LEU A 57 7.21 -4.99 9.28
N LEU A 58 7.75 -4.44 8.20
CA LEU A 58 8.86 -5.06 7.48
C LEU A 58 10.10 -5.21 8.37
N LEU A 59 10.45 -4.19 9.16
CA LEU A 59 11.57 -4.28 10.13
C LEU A 59 11.31 -5.31 11.22
N GLU A 60 10.05 -5.54 11.59
CA GLU A 60 9.62 -6.62 12.49
C GLU A 60 9.52 -7.99 11.78
N LYS A 61 9.95 -8.07 10.51
CA LYS A 61 9.95 -9.27 9.66
C LYS A 61 8.56 -9.77 9.27
N HIS A 62 7.54 -8.95 9.40
CA HIS A 62 6.25 -9.26 8.83
C HIS A 62 6.25 -9.00 7.32
N ARG A 63 5.53 -9.83 6.59
CA ARG A 63 5.21 -9.57 5.19
C ARG A 63 4.13 -8.53 5.10
N VAL A 64 4.25 -7.60 4.16
CA VAL A 64 3.20 -6.65 3.80
C VAL A 64 2.85 -6.87 2.33
N ARG A 65 1.59 -7.15 2.04
CA ARG A 65 1.09 -7.37 0.70
C ARG A 65 -0.03 -6.39 0.38
N LEU A 66 0.16 -5.61 -0.66
CA LEU A 66 -0.81 -4.64 -1.15
C LEU A 66 -1.16 -4.97 -2.60
N SER A 67 -2.43 -5.08 -2.92
CA SER A 67 -2.91 -5.23 -4.29
C SER A 67 -4.09 -4.33 -4.58
N GLY A 68 -4.26 -3.98 -5.85
CA GLY A 68 -5.30 -3.12 -6.37
C GLY A 68 -4.99 -2.73 -7.80
N GLU A 69 -5.90 -2.06 -8.47
CA GLU A 69 -5.75 -1.73 -9.90
C GLU A 69 -4.52 -0.85 -10.16
N ASP A 70 -4.25 0.12 -9.26
CA ASP A 70 -3.23 1.16 -9.47
C ASP A 70 -2.36 1.40 -8.21
N CYS A 71 -2.28 0.41 -7.33
CA CYS A 71 -1.74 0.59 -5.99
C CYS A 71 -0.22 0.82 -5.94
N GLN A 72 0.54 0.44 -6.97
CA GLN A 72 1.98 0.74 -7.03
C GLN A 72 2.27 2.23 -7.07
N ARG A 73 1.50 2.98 -7.84
CA ARG A 73 1.57 4.44 -7.93
C ARG A 73 0.64 5.11 -6.92
N GLY A 74 -0.50 4.49 -6.66
CA GLY A 74 -1.68 5.06 -6.06
C GLY A 74 -2.54 5.79 -7.09
N THR A 75 -3.88 5.67 -6.98
CA THR A 75 -4.86 6.31 -7.90
C THR A 75 -4.59 7.81 -8.05
N PHE A 76 -4.23 8.48 -6.97
CA PHE A 76 -3.95 9.93 -6.94
C PHE A 76 -2.46 10.27 -7.09
N SER A 77 -1.62 9.35 -7.55
CA SER A 77 -0.16 9.52 -7.64
C SER A 77 0.50 9.90 -6.30
N GLN A 78 -0.05 9.44 -5.20
CA GLN A 78 0.40 9.77 -3.85
C GLN A 78 1.46 8.81 -3.32
N ARG A 79 1.42 7.52 -3.72
CA ARG A 79 2.22 6.45 -3.09
C ARG A 79 3.59 6.29 -3.71
N HIS A 80 3.65 6.00 -5.00
CA HIS A 80 4.89 5.66 -5.72
C HIS A 80 5.72 4.61 -4.97
N ALA A 81 5.08 3.48 -4.62
CA ALA A 81 5.72 2.36 -3.93
C ALA A 81 6.77 1.65 -4.78
N VAL A 82 6.66 1.79 -6.10
CA VAL A 82 7.60 1.28 -7.09
C VAL A 82 8.06 2.44 -7.97
N LEU A 83 9.37 2.64 -8.04
CA LEU A 83 10.00 3.57 -8.96
C LEU A 83 10.36 2.84 -10.26
N ILE A 84 10.27 3.55 -11.39
CA ILE A 84 10.60 3.02 -12.72
C ILE A 84 11.72 3.84 -13.31
N ASP A 85 12.81 3.18 -13.69
CA ASP A 85 13.93 3.82 -14.39
C ASP A 85 13.49 4.27 -15.79
N GLN A 86 13.69 5.53 -16.09
CA GLN A 86 13.22 6.15 -17.35
C GLN A 86 14.04 5.74 -18.58
N VAL A 87 15.17 5.06 -18.39
CA VAL A 87 16.06 4.63 -19.49
C VAL A 87 15.88 3.15 -19.80
N ASN A 88 15.90 2.29 -18.77
CA ASN A 88 15.93 0.85 -18.95
C ASN A 88 14.66 0.13 -18.48
N GLN A 89 13.68 0.86 -17.90
CA GLN A 89 12.43 0.35 -17.37
C GLN A 89 12.57 -0.59 -16.15
N ASN A 90 13.75 -0.67 -15.55
CA ASN A 90 13.94 -1.41 -14.31
C ASN A 90 13.08 -0.81 -13.19
N THR A 91 12.67 -1.67 -12.27
CA THR A 91 11.84 -1.27 -11.12
C THR A 91 12.64 -1.31 -9.83
N TYR A 92 12.31 -0.41 -8.92
CA TYR A 92 12.89 -0.34 -7.59
C TYR A 92 11.80 -0.06 -6.56
N ALA A 93 11.67 -0.93 -5.57
CA ALA A 93 10.74 -0.75 -4.45
C ALA A 93 11.51 -0.29 -3.20
N PRO A 94 11.44 0.99 -2.82
CA PRO A 94 12.21 1.52 -1.69
C PRO A 94 11.96 0.76 -0.38
N LEU A 95 10.71 0.37 -0.10
CA LEU A 95 10.35 -0.39 1.09
C LEU A 95 10.99 -1.79 1.18
N ASN A 96 11.48 -2.35 0.08
CA ASN A 96 12.25 -3.61 0.11
C ASN A 96 13.75 -3.40 0.38
N ASN A 97 14.16 -2.15 0.63
CA ASN A 97 15.57 -1.78 0.78
C ASN A 97 15.84 -0.99 2.07
N ILE A 98 15.07 -1.24 3.13
CA ILE A 98 15.26 -0.61 4.44
C ILE A 98 16.37 -1.34 5.23
N ASP A 99 16.33 -2.67 5.23
CA ASP A 99 17.25 -3.54 5.98
C ASP A 99 17.41 -4.91 5.28
N PRO A 100 18.62 -5.48 5.19
CA PRO A 100 18.80 -6.80 4.58
C PRO A 100 18.05 -7.95 5.26
N ALA A 101 17.70 -7.79 6.54
CA ALA A 101 17.03 -8.84 7.34
C ALA A 101 15.52 -8.60 7.50
N GLN A 102 14.96 -7.62 6.80
CA GLN A 102 13.54 -7.26 6.87
C GLN A 102 12.61 -8.31 6.26
N GLY A 103 11.30 -8.16 6.51
CA GLY A 103 10.24 -8.84 5.77
C GLY A 103 10.13 -8.34 4.33
N VAL A 104 9.25 -8.97 3.55
CA VAL A 104 9.04 -8.66 2.13
C VAL A 104 7.83 -7.76 1.95
N PHE A 105 7.99 -6.70 1.16
CA PHE A 105 6.91 -5.87 0.66
C PHE A 105 6.52 -6.33 -0.74
N GLU A 106 5.30 -6.81 -0.88
CA GLU A 106 4.69 -7.20 -2.14
C GLU A 106 3.66 -6.15 -2.54
N VAL A 107 3.80 -5.57 -3.71
CA VAL A 107 2.84 -4.60 -4.24
C VAL A 107 2.56 -4.89 -5.70
N TYR A 108 1.29 -5.13 -6.02
CA TYR A 108 0.87 -5.58 -7.35
C TYR A 108 -0.30 -4.77 -7.89
N ASN A 109 -0.13 -4.21 -9.09
CA ASN A 109 -1.27 -3.72 -9.86
C ASN A 109 -2.05 -4.93 -10.39
N SER A 110 -3.28 -5.08 -9.94
CA SER A 110 -4.14 -6.20 -10.32
C SER A 110 -4.95 -5.86 -11.57
N LEU A 111 -5.00 -6.79 -12.51
CA LEU A 111 -5.89 -6.73 -13.67
C LEU A 111 -7.21 -7.49 -13.45
N LEU A 112 -7.41 -8.06 -12.26
CA LEU A 112 -8.64 -8.75 -11.90
C LEU A 112 -9.73 -7.72 -11.55
N SER A 113 -11.00 -8.14 -11.72
CA SER A 113 -12.12 -7.38 -11.16
C SER A 113 -12.01 -7.29 -9.63
N GLU A 114 -12.73 -6.35 -9.03
CA GLU A 114 -12.79 -6.19 -7.58
C GLU A 114 -13.21 -7.49 -6.89
N PHE A 115 -14.18 -8.20 -7.44
CA PHE A 115 -14.58 -9.53 -6.98
C PHE A 115 -13.40 -10.52 -6.98
N GLY A 116 -12.67 -10.58 -8.08
CA GLY A 116 -11.56 -11.51 -8.25
C GLY A 116 -10.38 -11.19 -7.33
N VAL A 117 -9.95 -9.92 -7.29
CA VAL A 117 -8.79 -9.53 -6.47
C VAL A 117 -9.11 -9.61 -4.98
N LEU A 118 -10.28 -9.15 -4.54
CA LEU A 118 -10.65 -9.23 -3.12
C LEU A 118 -10.80 -10.67 -2.65
N GLY A 119 -11.40 -11.54 -3.49
CA GLY A 119 -11.50 -12.97 -3.19
C GLY A 119 -10.14 -13.64 -3.08
N PHE A 120 -9.19 -13.27 -3.95
CA PHE A 120 -7.82 -13.78 -3.89
C PHE A 120 -7.12 -13.33 -2.60
N GLU A 121 -7.18 -12.03 -2.29
CA GLU A 121 -6.50 -11.48 -1.10
C GLU A 121 -7.13 -11.98 0.21
N TYR A 122 -8.44 -12.23 0.22
CA TYR A 122 -9.09 -12.93 1.33
C TYR A 122 -8.47 -14.32 1.55
N GLY A 123 -8.37 -15.13 0.50
CA GLY A 123 -7.72 -16.44 0.57
C GLY A 123 -6.27 -16.37 1.01
N TYR A 124 -5.52 -15.39 0.50
CA TYR A 124 -4.13 -15.15 0.90
C TYR A 124 -4.01 -14.83 2.40
N SER A 125 -4.87 -13.97 2.93
CA SER A 125 -4.88 -13.61 4.36
C SER A 125 -5.15 -14.80 5.29
N LEU A 126 -5.91 -15.77 4.82
CA LEU A 126 -6.17 -17.01 5.57
C LEU A 126 -4.98 -17.99 5.51
N ALA A 127 -4.24 -17.98 4.42
CA ALA A 127 -3.07 -18.84 4.22
C ALA A 127 -1.83 -18.32 4.97
N ASP A 128 -1.66 -16.99 5.05
CA ASP A 128 -0.58 -16.34 5.80
C ASP A 128 -1.14 -15.31 6.80
N PRO A 129 -1.62 -15.76 7.96
CA PRO A 129 -2.26 -14.89 8.95
C PRO A 129 -1.27 -13.92 9.65
N ASN A 130 0.05 -14.11 9.46
CA ASN A 130 1.07 -13.21 9.99
C ASN A 130 1.45 -12.09 9.01
N ALA A 131 0.95 -12.12 7.78
CA ALA A 131 1.10 -11.05 6.82
C ALA A 131 0.05 -9.94 7.04
N LEU A 132 0.44 -8.69 6.83
CA LEU A 132 -0.53 -7.64 6.58
C LEU A 132 -0.94 -7.71 5.11
N VAL A 133 -2.18 -8.08 4.85
CA VAL A 133 -2.75 -8.17 3.50
C VAL A 133 -3.74 -7.03 3.31
N LEU A 134 -3.55 -6.26 2.22
CA LEU A 134 -4.40 -5.12 1.91
C LEU A 134 -4.89 -5.21 0.47
N TRP A 135 -6.16 -4.91 0.28
CA TRP A 135 -6.72 -4.62 -1.04
C TRP A 135 -7.12 -3.14 -1.12
N GLU A 136 -6.67 -2.45 -2.16
CA GLU A 136 -7.04 -1.06 -2.42
C GLU A 136 -8.03 -1.01 -3.59
N GLY A 137 -9.24 -0.52 -3.32
CA GLY A 137 -10.18 -0.17 -4.37
C GLY A 137 -9.65 1.04 -5.16
N GLN A 138 -9.90 1.09 -6.48
CA GLN A 138 -9.53 2.25 -7.30
C GLN A 138 -10.21 3.52 -6.77
N PHE A 139 -11.47 3.39 -6.39
CA PHE A 139 -12.23 4.28 -5.52
C PHE A 139 -13.05 3.42 -4.57
N GLY A 140 -13.39 3.93 -3.39
CA GLY A 140 -14.11 3.17 -2.37
C GLY A 140 -15.46 2.62 -2.82
N ASP A 141 -16.18 3.34 -3.66
CA ASP A 141 -17.48 2.92 -4.19
C ASP A 141 -17.39 1.70 -5.12
N PHE A 142 -16.23 1.40 -5.70
CA PHE A 142 -16.05 0.17 -6.48
C PHE A 142 -16.01 -1.10 -5.61
N ALA A 143 -15.98 -0.96 -4.29
CA ALA A 143 -16.18 -2.10 -3.38
C ALA A 143 -17.53 -2.81 -3.62
N ASN A 144 -18.52 -2.14 -4.20
CA ASN A 144 -19.79 -2.73 -4.60
C ASN A 144 -19.62 -3.89 -5.59
N GLY A 145 -18.63 -3.84 -6.48
CA GLY A 145 -18.26 -4.94 -7.38
C GLY A 145 -17.71 -6.18 -6.67
N ALA A 146 -17.29 -6.03 -5.42
CA ALA A 146 -16.80 -7.11 -4.56
C ALA A 146 -17.71 -7.39 -3.36
N GLN A 147 -18.91 -6.81 -3.31
CA GLN A 147 -19.83 -6.91 -2.14
C GLN A 147 -20.12 -8.35 -1.75
N VAL A 148 -20.23 -9.25 -2.71
CA VAL A 148 -20.45 -10.69 -2.45
C VAL A 148 -19.30 -11.28 -1.63
N ILE A 149 -18.04 -10.89 -1.92
CA ILE A 149 -16.88 -11.35 -1.16
C ILE A 149 -16.93 -10.78 0.27
N ILE A 150 -17.30 -9.51 0.40
CA ILE A 150 -17.43 -8.87 1.71
C ILE A 150 -18.48 -9.61 2.55
N ASP A 151 -19.69 -9.80 2.04
CA ASP A 151 -20.81 -10.35 2.78
C ASP A 151 -20.66 -11.85 3.06
N GLN A 152 -20.26 -12.62 2.02
CA GLN A 152 -20.32 -14.08 2.08
C GLN A 152 -19.05 -14.74 2.57
N PHE A 153 -17.92 -14.02 2.58
CA PHE A 153 -16.63 -14.55 2.98
C PHE A 153 -16.00 -13.75 4.13
N ILE A 154 -15.84 -12.45 3.99
CA ILE A 154 -15.15 -11.64 5.02
C ILE A 154 -16.02 -11.52 6.27
N ALA A 155 -17.21 -10.95 6.14
CA ALA A 155 -18.10 -10.69 7.26
C ALA A 155 -18.70 -11.97 7.88
N SER A 156 -18.94 -13.01 7.07
CA SER A 156 -19.57 -14.25 7.53
C SER A 156 -18.61 -15.42 7.76
N GLY A 157 -17.32 -15.24 7.46
CA GLY A 157 -16.32 -16.31 7.51
C GLY A 157 -16.13 -16.92 8.90
N GLU A 158 -16.19 -16.11 9.95
CA GLU A 158 -16.10 -16.58 11.33
C GLU A 158 -17.29 -17.49 11.67
N THR A 159 -18.51 -17.06 11.36
CA THR A 159 -19.73 -17.84 11.64
C THR A 159 -19.80 -19.13 10.81
N LYS A 160 -19.43 -19.08 9.53
CA LYS A 160 -19.54 -20.23 8.63
C LYS A 160 -18.43 -21.26 8.82
N TRP A 161 -17.20 -20.79 9.05
CA TRP A 161 -16.01 -21.66 8.97
C TRP A 161 -15.08 -21.52 10.17
N LEU A 162 -15.42 -20.75 11.17
CA LEU A 162 -14.57 -20.40 12.31
C LEU A 162 -13.20 -19.83 11.84
N ARG A 163 -13.23 -19.03 10.79
CA ARG A 163 -12.06 -18.42 10.18
C ARG A 163 -12.19 -16.89 10.24
N MET A 164 -11.23 -16.27 10.89
CA MET A 164 -11.07 -14.82 10.91
C MET A 164 -10.02 -14.41 9.88
N SER A 165 -10.26 -13.32 9.18
CA SER A 165 -9.31 -12.72 8.24
C SER A 165 -8.79 -11.40 8.78
N GLY A 166 -7.48 -11.19 8.67
CA GLY A 166 -6.83 -9.90 8.94
C GLY A 166 -6.74 -9.00 7.70
N LEU A 167 -7.51 -9.30 6.65
CA LEU A 167 -7.52 -8.49 5.43
C LEU A 167 -7.99 -7.07 5.70
N VAL A 168 -7.26 -6.10 5.16
CA VAL A 168 -7.57 -4.67 5.24
C VAL A 168 -8.08 -4.19 3.89
N LEU A 169 -9.17 -3.44 3.90
CA LEU A 169 -9.71 -2.76 2.72
C LEU A 169 -9.33 -1.29 2.78
N LEU A 170 -8.63 -0.82 1.75
CA LEU A 170 -8.36 0.61 1.53
C LEU A 170 -9.37 1.12 0.52
N LEU A 171 -10.31 1.92 0.99
CA LEU A 171 -11.42 2.44 0.20
C LEU A 171 -11.31 3.97 0.13
N PRO A 172 -10.47 4.51 -0.77
CA PRO A 172 -10.23 5.95 -0.84
C PRO A 172 -11.49 6.68 -1.32
N PRO A 173 -12.15 7.50 -0.47
CA PRO A 173 -13.24 8.36 -0.90
C PRO A 173 -12.66 9.61 -1.53
N GLY A 174 -13.22 10.05 -2.64
CA GLY A 174 -12.96 11.38 -3.15
C GLY A 174 -13.74 12.41 -2.34
N TYR A 175 -13.10 13.07 -1.38
CA TYR A 175 -13.76 14.08 -0.54
C TYR A 175 -14.27 15.29 -1.35
N GLU A 176 -13.58 15.61 -2.44
CA GLU A 176 -13.98 16.54 -3.49
C GLU A 176 -13.75 15.88 -4.85
N GLY A 177 -14.17 14.62 -4.98
CA GLY A 177 -13.84 13.79 -6.12
C GLY A 177 -14.41 14.32 -7.43
N PRO A 178 -13.92 13.83 -8.56
CA PRO A 178 -14.35 14.25 -9.91
C PRO A 178 -15.80 13.89 -10.24
N GLY A 179 -16.61 13.48 -9.28
CA GLY A 179 -18.02 13.14 -9.47
C GLY A 179 -18.69 12.60 -8.22
N PRO A 180 -20.00 12.29 -8.26
CA PRO A 180 -20.76 11.77 -7.12
C PRO A 180 -20.35 10.35 -6.70
N GLU A 181 -19.81 9.56 -7.60
CA GLU A 181 -19.45 8.15 -7.36
C GLU A 181 -18.27 7.98 -6.39
N PRO A 182 -17.14 8.72 -6.51
CA PRO A 182 -15.99 8.56 -5.62
C PRO A 182 -16.23 9.00 -4.17
N SER A 183 -17.35 9.66 -3.88
CA SER A 183 -17.67 10.14 -2.53
C SER A 183 -18.51 9.16 -1.72
N SER A 184 -18.97 8.08 -2.31
CA SER A 184 -19.88 7.12 -1.69
C SER A 184 -19.19 5.77 -1.43
N ALA A 185 -18.13 5.76 -0.62
CA ALA A 185 -17.72 4.48 -0.05
C ALA A 185 -18.78 4.08 0.98
N PRO A 186 -19.69 3.15 0.69
CA PRO A 186 -20.62 2.71 1.71
C PRO A 186 -19.87 1.90 2.76
N LEU A 187 -19.83 2.42 3.95
CA LEU A 187 -19.47 1.67 5.14
C LEU A 187 -20.69 0.88 5.62
#